data_f8ddc6eafca9b553699253c4a3d61ccb
#
_entry.id   f8ddc6eafca9b553699253c4a3d61ccb
#
_cell.length_a   1.000
_cell.length_b   1.000
_cell.length_c   1.000
_cell.angle_alpha   90.00
_cell.angle_beta   90.00
_cell.angle_gamma   90.00
#
_symmetry.space_group_name_H-M   'P 1'
#
loop_
_entity.id
_entity.type
_entity.pdbx_description
1 polymer ?
#
loop_
_entity_poly.entity_id
_entity_poly.type
_entity_poly.pdbx_seq_one_letter_code
_entity_poly.pdbx_strand_id
1 'polypeptide(L)'
;SAAETSLNETWGGLQAEGLSASLIDVNQDDNLATATYELRWDLPRERDLTYQAQMTLTQSGNTWNVRWQPSVLHPRLGANQHLELRSVAPSQASVVSSDGVELLKPGTAYRVLVDTDEMRSASSTAAGISAALAKAHEVDRGVPLRDAEGIAKELQDASGTYSVAVVPAPARDAFEAALAGEPGVRLNEEASMVNAQPDFAPDIMARVGELVRDDLQGDSGWSVDVVNENGASYEEIKRQDAAPAPAVHISLDHRIQRAAEMALEPVAGQQAMIVAIRPSTGGILAIAQTPAADAGGNLATMGQYPPGSTFKILTAFAGLTKQGLIPASPVPCPGTMNLYGRTVTNYAGFGMGTVPLETAFARSCNTTFADISTKLAPGELQDVGKQFGLGVDMEIPGVETITGSIPEGEEPLDRTEAGYGQGLDLASPFGMALVSAAAARGSLPVPYLVEGEETKLSGEAPPMDPQAAEELRQMMAAVTGPGGTASAFTASGDIRGKTGEAEINGGSHSWFTGYRADDDIAFATLVVLGGGSEAAVALSDRMLLNLDAPAE
;
A
#
# COMPACT_ATOMS: atom_id res chain seq x y z
N SER A 1 -45.95 -37.27 -8.51
CA SER A 1 -47.06 -36.54 -9.17
C SER A 1 -46.53 -35.21 -9.73
N ALA A 2 -47.24 -34.57 -10.67
CA ALA A 2 -46.85 -33.26 -11.21
C ALA A 2 -46.69 -32.21 -10.06
N ALA A 3 -47.56 -32.26 -9.05
CA ALA A 3 -47.47 -31.40 -7.88
C ALA A 3 -46.19 -31.63 -7.07
N GLU A 4 -45.83 -32.88 -6.88
CA GLU A 4 -44.63 -33.25 -6.14
C GLU A 4 -43.32 -32.84 -6.87
N THR A 5 -43.31 -33.02 -8.19
CA THR A 5 -42.18 -32.58 -9.02
C THR A 5 -42.02 -31.07 -8.93
N SER A 6 -43.05 -30.29 -9.14
CA SER A 6 -43.01 -28.84 -9.07
C SER A 6 -42.66 -28.30 -7.67
N LEU A 7 -43.14 -28.97 -6.62
CA LEU A 7 -42.73 -28.64 -5.24
C LEU A 7 -41.25 -28.89 -5.01
N ASN A 8 -40.73 -30.04 -5.45
CA ASN A 8 -39.33 -30.40 -5.28
C ASN A 8 -38.39 -29.49 -6.09
N GLU A 9 -38.77 -29.12 -7.30
CA GLU A 9 -38.02 -28.16 -8.13
C GLU A 9 -37.97 -26.79 -7.47
N THR A 10 -39.11 -26.30 -6.97
CA THR A 10 -39.17 -25.02 -6.25
C THR A 10 -38.39 -25.09 -4.90
N TRP A 11 -38.50 -26.22 -4.16
CA TRP A 11 -37.76 -26.42 -2.93
C TRP A 11 -36.24 -26.39 -3.18
N GLY A 12 -35.78 -27.10 -4.21
CA GLY A 12 -34.37 -27.13 -4.59
C GLY A 12 -33.88 -25.79 -5.13
N GLY A 13 -34.65 -25.14 -6.00
CA GLY A 13 -34.36 -23.84 -6.57
C GLY A 13 -34.26 -22.74 -5.52
N LEU A 14 -35.17 -22.73 -4.56
CA LEU A 14 -35.13 -21.81 -3.41
C LEU A 14 -34.07 -22.17 -2.36
N GLN A 15 -33.48 -23.37 -2.43
CA GLN A 15 -32.61 -23.91 -1.37
C GLN A 15 -33.35 -23.90 -0.02
N ALA A 16 -34.67 -24.17 -0.04
CA ALA A 16 -35.56 -23.96 1.10
C ALA A 16 -35.17 -24.85 2.28
N GLU A 17 -35.21 -24.27 3.48
CA GLU A 17 -34.99 -24.97 4.76
C GLU A 17 -36.32 -25.33 5.43
N GLY A 18 -37.39 -24.63 5.07
CA GLY A 18 -38.74 -24.87 5.58
C GLY A 18 -39.82 -24.29 4.69
N LEU A 19 -41.04 -24.84 4.85
CA LEU A 19 -42.25 -24.31 4.22
C LEU A 19 -43.41 -24.44 5.20
N SER A 20 -44.12 -23.35 5.40
CA SER A 20 -45.38 -23.33 6.19
C SER A 20 -46.52 -22.75 5.33
N ALA A 21 -47.72 -23.25 5.57
CA ALA A 21 -48.93 -22.78 4.91
C ALA A 21 -50.01 -22.46 5.97
N SER A 22 -50.63 -21.29 5.86
CA SER A 22 -51.70 -20.84 6.73
C SER A 22 -52.96 -20.52 5.92
N LEU A 23 -54.08 -21.14 6.20
CA LEU A 23 -55.35 -20.88 5.53
C LEU A 23 -55.90 -19.50 5.94
N ILE A 24 -56.27 -18.69 4.96
CA ILE A 24 -56.81 -17.34 5.19
C ILE A 24 -58.34 -17.38 5.02
N ASP A 25 -58.85 -17.93 3.91
CA ASP A 25 -60.26 -17.92 3.55
C ASP A 25 -60.64 -19.10 2.65
N VAL A 26 -61.87 -19.52 2.72
CA VAL A 26 -62.44 -20.52 1.79
C VAL A 26 -63.81 -20.03 1.32
N ASN A 27 -63.92 -19.82 0.04
CA ASN A 27 -65.18 -19.51 -0.61
C ASN A 27 -65.68 -20.75 -1.37
N GLN A 28 -66.84 -21.28 -0.96
CA GLN A 28 -67.43 -22.47 -1.57
C GLN A 28 -68.70 -22.07 -2.39
N ASP A 29 -68.78 -22.58 -3.62
CA ASP A 29 -69.92 -22.45 -4.51
C ASP A 29 -70.24 -23.83 -5.09
N ASP A 30 -71.31 -24.47 -4.57
CA ASP A 30 -71.73 -25.84 -4.89
C ASP A 30 -70.57 -26.87 -4.75
N ASN A 31 -70.16 -27.45 -5.90
CA ASN A 31 -69.12 -28.46 -5.97
C ASN A 31 -67.69 -27.85 -6.22
N LEU A 32 -67.57 -26.53 -6.16
CA LEU A 32 -66.35 -25.80 -6.31
C LEU A 32 -66.01 -25.05 -5.01
N ALA A 33 -64.75 -25.02 -4.67
CA ALA A 33 -64.26 -24.15 -3.63
C ALA A 33 -62.92 -23.50 -4.02
N THR A 34 -62.73 -22.25 -3.60
CA THR A 34 -61.47 -21.54 -3.73
C THR A 34 -60.92 -21.29 -2.34
N ALA A 35 -59.76 -21.83 -2.05
CA ALA A 35 -59.03 -21.59 -0.83
C ALA A 35 -57.90 -20.57 -1.09
N THR A 36 -57.89 -19.51 -0.26
CA THR A 36 -56.80 -18.54 -0.22
C THR A 36 -55.94 -18.85 1.01
N TYR A 37 -54.63 -18.93 0.82
CA TYR A 37 -53.70 -19.27 1.88
C TYR A 37 -52.41 -18.46 1.73
N GLU A 38 -51.68 -18.30 2.83
CA GLU A 38 -50.38 -17.73 2.88
C GLU A 38 -49.31 -18.83 2.90
N LEU A 39 -48.33 -18.73 2.02
CA LEU A 39 -47.15 -19.58 2.05
C LEU A 39 -45.96 -18.76 2.56
N ARG A 40 -45.22 -19.38 3.46
CA ARG A 40 -43.93 -18.85 3.94
C ARG A 40 -42.86 -19.90 3.75
N TRP A 41 -41.85 -19.53 2.97
CA TRP A 41 -40.65 -20.29 2.75
C TRP A 41 -39.55 -19.76 3.65
N ASP A 42 -38.89 -20.62 4.40
CA ASP A 42 -37.67 -20.31 5.12
C ASP A 42 -36.50 -20.60 4.19
N LEU A 43 -35.68 -19.58 3.92
CA LEU A 43 -34.56 -19.62 2.99
C LEU A 43 -33.25 -19.53 3.78
N PRO A 44 -32.09 -19.98 3.21
CA PRO A 44 -30.78 -19.90 3.87
C PRO A 44 -30.44 -18.51 4.38
N ARG A 45 -29.67 -18.42 5.47
CA ARG A 45 -29.19 -17.19 6.11
C ARG A 45 -30.34 -16.32 6.65
N GLU A 46 -31.32 -16.94 7.33
CA GLU A 46 -32.43 -16.27 8.00
C GLU A 46 -33.29 -15.39 7.06
N ARG A 47 -33.42 -15.78 5.80
CA ARG A 47 -34.28 -15.11 4.82
C ARG A 47 -35.64 -15.77 4.78
N ASP A 48 -36.64 -15.01 4.36
CA ASP A 48 -37.99 -15.55 4.13
C ASP A 48 -38.60 -15.01 2.85
N LEU A 49 -39.49 -15.83 2.28
CA LEU A 49 -40.38 -15.45 1.20
C LEU A 49 -41.81 -15.77 1.60
N THR A 50 -42.62 -14.73 1.82
CA THR A 50 -44.02 -14.86 2.22
C THR A 50 -44.93 -14.23 1.17
N TYR A 51 -45.95 -14.93 0.80
CA TYR A 51 -46.95 -14.45 -0.15
C TYR A 51 -48.25 -15.24 -0.06
N GLN A 52 -49.33 -14.70 -0.65
CA GLN A 52 -50.62 -15.37 -0.74
C GLN A 52 -50.80 -16.09 -2.08
N ALA A 53 -51.37 -17.27 -2.03
CA ALA A 53 -51.71 -18.06 -3.18
C ALA A 53 -53.15 -18.60 -3.07
N GLN A 54 -53.68 -19.10 -4.17
CA GLN A 54 -55.02 -19.67 -4.22
C GLN A 54 -55.00 -21.04 -4.87
N MET A 55 -55.87 -21.94 -4.37
CA MET A 55 -56.13 -23.21 -5.00
C MET A 55 -57.62 -23.39 -5.26
N THR A 56 -57.95 -23.98 -6.38
CA THR A 56 -59.32 -24.41 -6.67
C THR A 56 -59.47 -25.87 -6.32
N LEU A 57 -60.53 -26.20 -5.60
CA LEU A 57 -60.91 -27.56 -5.25
C LEU A 57 -62.22 -27.92 -5.92
N THR A 58 -62.37 -29.19 -6.30
CA THR A 58 -63.59 -29.78 -6.81
C THR A 58 -64.05 -30.93 -5.94
N GLN A 59 -65.33 -30.96 -5.63
CA GLN A 59 -65.92 -32.03 -4.83
C GLN A 59 -66.30 -33.21 -5.73
N SER A 60 -65.89 -34.42 -5.37
CA SER A 60 -66.30 -35.68 -5.96
C SER A 60 -66.74 -36.63 -4.87
N GLY A 61 -68.04 -36.85 -4.78
CA GLY A 61 -68.63 -37.54 -3.63
C GLY A 61 -68.39 -36.78 -2.32
N ASN A 62 -67.75 -37.43 -1.35
CA ASN A 62 -67.42 -36.82 -0.05
C ASN A 62 -65.97 -36.27 0.03
N THR A 63 -65.26 -36.24 -1.09
CA THR A 63 -63.83 -35.86 -1.13
C THR A 63 -63.63 -34.60 -1.93
N TRP A 64 -62.88 -33.64 -1.39
CA TRP A 64 -62.39 -32.47 -2.10
C TRP A 64 -61.03 -32.76 -2.72
N ASN A 65 -60.89 -32.48 -4.02
CA ASN A 65 -59.64 -32.68 -4.77
C ASN A 65 -59.11 -31.35 -5.29
N VAL A 66 -57.84 -31.10 -5.08
CA VAL A 66 -57.16 -29.91 -5.58
C VAL A 66 -57.02 -30.01 -7.12
N ARG A 67 -57.43 -28.98 -7.82
CA ARG A 67 -57.10 -28.80 -9.26
C ARG A 67 -55.71 -28.26 -9.36
N TRP A 68 -54.76 -29.18 -9.54
CA TRP A 68 -53.35 -28.81 -9.55
C TRP A 68 -53.03 -27.89 -10.74
N GLN A 69 -52.32 -26.77 -10.44
CA GLN A 69 -51.67 -25.85 -11.37
C GLN A 69 -50.42 -25.30 -10.68
N PRO A 70 -49.34 -24.93 -11.39
CA PRO A 70 -48.16 -24.34 -10.77
C PRO A 70 -48.45 -23.08 -9.93
N SER A 71 -49.48 -22.32 -10.31
CA SER A 71 -49.97 -21.16 -9.55
C SER A 71 -50.47 -21.48 -8.12
N VAL A 72 -50.66 -22.75 -7.78
CA VAL A 72 -50.89 -23.20 -6.39
C VAL A 72 -49.65 -23.01 -5.54
N LEU A 73 -48.46 -23.16 -6.10
CA LEU A 73 -47.21 -22.87 -5.38
C LEU A 73 -46.88 -21.38 -5.36
N HIS A 74 -47.07 -20.68 -6.49
CA HIS A 74 -46.89 -19.23 -6.54
C HIS A 74 -47.71 -18.64 -7.67
N PRO A 75 -48.46 -17.53 -7.48
CA PRO A 75 -49.36 -16.95 -8.48
C PRO A 75 -48.72 -16.63 -9.83
N ARG A 76 -47.41 -16.44 -9.88
CA ARG A 76 -46.64 -16.11 -11.09
C ARG A 76 -46.04 -17.32 -11.81
N LEU A 77 -46.15 -18.53 -11.24
CA LEU A 77 -45.61 -19.74 -11.87
C LEU A 77 -46.53 -20.19 -13.02
N GLY A 78 -45.94 -20.32 -14.20
CA GLY A 78 -46.51 -20.99 -15.36
C GLY A 78 -46.09 -22.46 -15.46
N ALA A 79 -46.48 -23.14 -16.57
CA ALA A 79 -46.05 -24.50 -16.83
C ALA A 79 -44.54 -24.57 -16.99
N ASN A 80 -43.91 -25.59 -16.40
CA ASN A 80 -42.47 -25.83 -16.49
C ASN A 80 -41.61 -24.68 -15.93
N GLN A 81 -42.12 -24.02 -14.90
CA GLN A 81 -41.42 -22.97 -14.17
C GLN A 81 -41.33 -23.31 -12.69
N HIS A 82 -40.28 -22.84 -12.04
CA HIS A 82 -40.10 -22.92 -10.59
C HIS A 82 -39.48 -21.62 -10.04
N LEU A 83 -39.48 -21.46 -8.73
CA LEU A 83 -38.80 -20.36 -8.06
C LEU A 83 -37.35 -20.73 -7.80
N GLU A 84 -36.44 -19.77 -8.02
CA GLU A 84 -35.01 -19.91 -7.79
C GLU A 84 -34.48 -18.74 -6.97
N LEU A 85 -33.71 -19.05 -5.92
CA LEU A 85 -32.96 -18.07 -5.14
C LEU A 85 -31.62 -17.79 -5.83
N ARG A 86 -31.40 -16.52 -6.13
CA ARG A 86 -30.18 -16.05 -6.81
C ARG A 86 -29.40 -15.08 -5.96
N SER A 87 -28.08 -15.14 -6.07
CA SER A 87 -27.20 -14.14 -5.48
C SER A 87 -27.10 -12.92 -6.41
N VAL A 88 -27.21 -11.74 -5.82
CA VAL A 88 -26.95 -10.46 -6.49
C VAL A 88 -25.56 -9.99 -6.02
N ALA A 89 -24.60 -10.00 -6.94
CA ALA A 89 -23.25 -9.59 -6.61
C ALA A 89 -23.19 -8.08 -6.29
N PRO A 90 -22.44 -7.65 -5.26
CA PRO A 90 -22.20 -6.24 -5.00
C PRO A 90 -21.26 -5.67 -6.05
N SER A 91 -21.28 -4.36 -6.24
CA SER A 91 -20.20 -3.65 -6.89
C SER A 91 -18.99 -3.61 -5.95
N GLN A 92 -17.81 -3.92 -6.48
CA GLN A 92 -16.58 -3.76 -5.72
C GLN A 92 -16.29 -2.28 -5.46
N ALA A 93 -15.70 -1.99 -4.30
CA ALA A 93 -15.23 -0.65 -3.96
C ALA A 93 -13.87 -0.36 -4.63
N SER A 94 -13.49 0.92 -4.62
CA SER A 94 -12.19 1.39 -5.12
C SER A 94 -11.22 1.65 -3.96
N VAL A 95 -9.91 1.66 -4.27
CA VAL A 95 -8.88 2.22 -3.39
C VAL A 95 -8.59 3.64 -3.82
N VAL A 96 -8.62 4.57 -2.87
CA VAL A 96 -8.54 6.02 -3.09
C VAL A 96 -7.36 6.60 -2.31
N SER A 97 -6.59 7.49 -2.94
CA SER A 97 -5.49 8.23 -2.31
C SER A 97 -5.99 9.27 -1.29
N SER A 98 -5.09 9.79 -0.47
CA SER A 98 -5.42 10.82 0.53
C SER A 98 -5.91 12.14 -0.08
N ASP A 99 -5.56 12.42 -1.33
CA ASP A 99 -6.04 13.58 -2.10
C ASP A 99 -7.25 13.26 -3.00
N GLY A 100 -7.87 12.06 -2.82
CA GLY A 100 -9.16 11.70 -3.42
C GLY A 100 -9.09 11.12 -4.83
N VAL A 101 -7.92 10.73 -5.31
CA VAL A 101 -7.76 10.10 -6.63
C VAL A 101 -7.97 8.60 -6.53
N GLU A 102 -8.78 8.03 -7.42
CA GLU A 102 -8.98 6.59 -7.53
C GLU A 102 -7.72 5.90 -8.06
N LEU A 103 -7.15 5.00 -7.28
CA LEU A 103 -5.89 4.31 -7.58
C LEU A 103 -6.11 2.88 -8.07
N LEU A 104 -6.95 2.11 -7.36
CA LEU A 104 -7.44 0.80 -7.81
C LEU A 104 -8.94 0.90 -8.02
N LYS A 105 -9.43 0.33 -9.10
CA LYS A 105 -10.85 0.33 -9.45
C LYS A 105 -11.29 -1.02 -10.01
N PRO A 106 -12.58 -1.35 -9.91
CA PRO A 106 -13.14 -2.51 -10.60
C PRO A 106 -12.87 -2.43 -12.10
N GLY A 107 -12.43 -3.53 -12.67
CA GLY A 107 -12.11 -3.63 -14.09
C GLY A 107 -12.05 -5.07 -14.56
N THR A 108 -11.42 -5.28 -15.69
CA THR A 108 -11.26 -6.60 -16.31
C THR A 108 -9.78 -6.97 -16.34
N ALA A 109 -9.50 -8.22 -16.01
CA ALA A 109 -8.19 -8.83 -16.18
C ALA A 109 -8.34 -10.19 -16.86
N TYR A 110 -7.23 -10.76 -17.27
CA TYR A 110 -7.15 -12.03 -17.97
C TYR A 110 -6.24 -12.98 -17.21
N ARG A 111 -6.82 -14.05 -16.72
CA ARG A 111 -6.09 -15.13 -16.07
C ARG A 111 -5.40 -15.99 -17.12
N VAL A 112 -4.08 -16.11 -17.03
CA VAL A 112 -3.27 -16.96 -17.88
C VAL A 112 -3.38 -18.40 -17.37
N LEU A 113 -4.08 -19.24 -18.12
CA LEU A 113 -4.29 -20.64 -17.81
C LEU A 113 -3.46 -21.50 -18.76
N VAL A 114 -2.82 -22.53 -18.20
CA VAL A 114 -2.08 -23.55 -18.97
C VAL A 114 -2.76 -24.89 -18.77
N ASP A 115 -3.16 -25.53 -19.87
CA ASP A 115 -3.56 -26.92 -19.88
C ASP A 115 -2.29 -27.79 -20.01
N THR A 116 -1.99 -28.52 -18.95
CA THR A 116 -0.75 -29.32 -18.89
C THR A 116 -0.76 -30.50 -19.86
N ASP A 117 -1.93 -30.94 -20.31
CA ASP A 117 -2.07 -32.04 -21.26
C ASP A 117 -1.90 -31.56 -22.72
N GLU A 118 -2.13 -30.29 -22.99
CA GLU A 118 -2.02 -29.69 -24.32
C GLU A 118 -0.73 -28.91 -24.56
N MET A 119 0.04 -28.57 -23.50
CA MET A 119 1.29 -27.82 -23.62
C MET A 119 2.38 -28.65 -24.32
N ARG A 120 3.29 -27.99 -25.07
CA ARG A 120 4.42 -28.68 -25.73
C ARG A 120 5.38 -29.32 -24.73
N SER A 121 5.82 -28.54 -23.79
CA SER A 121 6.62 -28.93 -22.64
C SER A 121 6.60 -27.82 -21.59
N ALA A 122 6.76 -28.15 -20.32
CA ALA A 122 6.81 -27.18 -19.23
C ALA A 122 7.86 -26.09 -19.48
N SER A 123 9.08 -26.47 -19.93
CA SER A 123 10.15 -25.50 -20.17
C SER A 123 9.88 -24.57 -21.36
N SER A 124 9.36 -25.09 -22.49
CA SER A 124 9.06 -24.27 -23.67
C SER A 124 7.92 -23.30 -23.38
N THR A 125 6.83 -23.80 -22.80
CA THR A 125 5.64 -23.02 -22.46
C THR A 125 5.96 -21.95 -21.40
N ALA A 126 6.76 -22.31 -20.39
CA ALA A 126 7.24 -21.36 -19.38
C ALA A 126 8.10 -20.22 -19.99
N ALA A 127 8.99 -20.54 -20.93
CA ALA A 127 9.80 -19.52 -21.61
C ALA A 127 8.93 -18.56 -22.45
N GLY A 128 7.92 -19.09 -23.14
CA GLY A 128 6.95 -18.27 -23.89
C GLY A 128 6.14 -17.36 -22.98
N ILE A 129 5.62 -17.88 -21.88
CA ILE A 129 4.84 -17.10 -20.91
C ILE A 129 5.71 -16.02 -20.23
N SER A 130 6.92 -16.37 -19.79
CA SER A 130 7.86 -15.41 -19.18
C SER A 130 8.17 -14.24 -20.11
N ALA A 131 8.45 -14.52 -21.40
CA ALA A 131 8.68 -13.49 -22.41
C ALA A 131 7.43 -12.64 -22.65
N ALA A 132 6.25 -13.25 -22.70
CA ALA A 132 4.98 -12.54 -22.88
C ALA A 132 4.64 -11.66 -21.66
N LEU A 133 4.89 -12.14 -20.45
CA LEU A 133 4.73 -11.32 -19.22
C LEU A 133 5.68 -10.12 -19.22
N ALA A 134 6.92 -10.29 -19.68
CA ALA A 134 7.87 -9.18 -19.78
C ALA A 134 7.38 -8.11 -20.78
N LYS A 135 6.78 -8.51 -21.91
CA LYS A 135 6.17 -7.56 -22.86
C LYS A 135 4.93 -6.88 -22.33
N ALA A 136 4.10 -7.60 -21.62
CA ALA A 136 2.93 -7.04 -20.95
C ALA A 136 3.34 -6.05 -19.85
N HIS A 137 4.40 -6.32 -19.10
CA HIS A 137 4.96 -5.44 -18.07
C HIS A 137 5.49 -4.10 -18.64
N GLU A 138 5.96 -4.08 -19.89
CA GLU A 138 6.33 -2.82 -20.56
C GLU A 138 5.12 -1.89 -20.76
N VAL A 139 3.91 -2.45 -20.85
CA VAL A 139 2.63 -1.71 -21.01
C VAL A 139 1.99 -1.39 -19.67
N ASP A 140 2.01 -2.35 -18.75
CA ASP A 140 1.45 -2.20 -17.40
C ASP A 140 2.41 -2.81 -16.39
N ARG A 141 3.06 -1.98 -15.58
CA ARG A 141 4.04 -2.39 -14.56
C ARG A 141 3.42 -3.21 -13.43
N GLY A 142 2.10 -3.24 -13.30
CA GLY A 142 1.38 -4.15 -12.40
C GLY A 142 1.38 -5.61 -12.85
N VAL A 143 1.78 -5.90 -14.10
CA VAL A 143 1.97 -7.27 -14.57
C VAL A 143 3.20 -7.88 -13.90
N PRO A 144 3.07 -9.05 -13.22
CA PRO A 144 4.19 -9.65 -12.52
C PRO A 144 5.27 -10.15 -13.51
N LEU A 145 6.53 -9.80 -13.24
CA LEU A 145 7.67 -10.43 -13.89
C LEU A 145 7.91 -11.78 -13.25
N ARG A 146 7.89 -12.83 -14.06
CA ARG A 146 8.13 -14.21 -13.61
C ARG A 146 9.21 -14.86 -14.47
N ASP A 147 10.18 -15.47 -13.81
CA ASP A 147 11.23 -16.21 -14.50
C ASP A 147 10.72 -17.55 -15.07
N ALA A 148 11.30 -17.94 -16.19
CA ALA A 148 10.89 -19.15 -16.91
C ALA A 148 11.17 -20.44 -16.12
N GLU A 149 12.21 -20.47 -15.27
CA GLU A 149 12.58 -21.67 -14.48
C GLU A 149 11.53 -21.92 -13.39
N GLY A 150 11.12 -20.88 -12.67
CA GLY A 150 10.07 -20.94 -11.65
C GLY A 150 8.74 -21.41 -12.24
N ILE A 151 8.30 -20.81 -13.36
CA ILE A 151 7.08 -21.22 -14.05
C ILE A 151 7.19 -22.69 -14.53
N ALA A 152 8.33 -23.08 -15.10
CA ALA A 152 8.53 -24.45 -15.60
C ALA A 152 8.42 -25.49 -14.48
N LYS A 153 8.96 -25.20 -13.30
CA LYS A 153 8.86 -26.06 -12.12
C LYS A 153 7.41 -26.22 -11.68
N GLU A 154 6.67 -25.14 -11.57
CA GLU A 154 5.25 -25.18 -11.21
C GLU A 154 4.41 -25.99 -12.21
N LEU A 155 4.66 -25.82 -13.51
CA LEU A 155 3.97 -26.56 -14.56
C LEU A 155 4.32 -28.06 -14.57
N GLN A 156 5.54 -28.45 -14.13
CA GLN A 156 5.92 -29.87 -13.98
C GLN A 156 5.19 -30.55 -12.84
N ASP A 157 4.91 -29.81 -11.76
CA ASP A 157 4.23 -30.32 -10.58
C ASP A 157 2.69 -30.25 -10.72
N ALA A 158 2.18 -29.49 -11.70
CA ALA A 158 0.76 -29.30 -11.94
C ALA A 158 0.14 -30.42 -12.81
N SER A 159 -1.17 -30.59 -12.69
CA SER A 159 -1.97 -31.47 -13.55
C SER A 159 -3.27 -30.79 -13.96
N GLY A 160 -3.69 -30.97 -15.21
CA GLY A 160 -4.88 -30.33 -15.77
C GLY A 160 -4.67 -28.83 -16.03
N THR A 161 -5.64 -27.99 -15.69
CA THR A 161 -5.55 -26.56 -15.92
C THR A 161 -4.87 -25.85 -14.74
N TYR A 162 -3.75 -25.16 -14.99
CA TYR A 162 -2.97 -24.42 -14.01
C TYR A 162 -2.99 -22.91 -14.29
N SER A 163 -3.15 -22.08 -13.24
CA SER A 163 -3.13 -20.61 -13.33
C SER A 163 -1.73 -20.09 -13.08
N VAL A 164 -1.12 -19.43 -14.07
CA VAL A 164 0.25 -18.91 -13.98
C VAL A 164 0.30 -17.47 -13.51
N ALA A 165 -0.54 -16.60 -14.07
CA ALA A 165 -0.53 -15.16 -13.80
C ALA A 165 -1.89 -14.53 -14.13
N VAL A 166 -2.05 -13.26 -13.75
CA VAL A 166 -3.17 -12.41 -14.17
C VAL A 166 -2.60 -11.21 -14.91
N VAL A 167 -3.18 -10.90 -16.08
CA VAL A 167 -2.78 -9.79 -16.94
C VAL A 167 -3.92 -8.79 -17.03
N PRO A 168 -3.74 -7.52 -16.61
CA PRO A 168 -4.75 -6.48 -16.74
C PRO A 168 -5.15 -6.24 -18.20
N ALA A 169 -6.39 -5.81 -18.44
CA ALA A 169 -6.92 -5.59 -19.79
C ALA A 169 -6.04 -4.71 -20.68
N PRO A 170 -5.42 -3.60 -20.21
CA PRO A 170 -4.55 -2.78 -21.05
C PRO A 170 -3.31 -3.52 -21.60
N ALA A 171 -2.80 -4.51 -20.88
CA ALA A 171 -1.60 -5.27 -21.26
C ALA A 171 -1.90 -6.57 -22.05
N ARG A 172 -3.18 -6.91 -22.21
CA ARG A 172 -3.62 -8.15 -22.88
C ARG A 172 -3.02 -8.31 -24.26
N ASP A 173 -3.19 -7.31 -25.13
CA ASP A 173 -2.79 -7.42 -26.54
C ASP A 173 -1.27 -7.60 -26.70
N ALA A 174 -0.48 -6.95 -25.84
CA ALA A 174 0.97 -7.12 -25.81
C ALA A 174 1.36 -8.53 -25.36
N PHE A 175 0.66 -9.08 -24.37
CA PHE A 175 0.85 -10.46 -23.91
C PHE A 175 0.50 -11.47 -25.00
N GLU A 176 -0.68 -11.37 -25.61
CA GLU A 176 -1.14 -12.30 -26.67
C GLU A 176 -0.21 -12.27 -27.89
N ALA A 177 0.23 -11.07 -28.31
CA ALA A 177 1.16 -10.91 -29.43
C ALA A 177 2.51 -11.57 -29.17
N ALA A 178 3.03 -11.45 -27.95
CA ALA A 178 4.31 -12.03 -27.55
C ALA A 178 4.23 -13.56 -27.32
N LEU A 179 3.07 -14.06 -26.87
CA LEU A 179 2.82 -15.49 -26.65
C LEU A 179 2.78 -16.29 -27.97
N ALA A 180 2.45 -15.63 -29.10
CA ALA A 180 2.49 -16.21 -30.46
C ALA A 180 1.73 -17.55 -30.61
N GLY A 181 0.61 -17.72 -29.89
CA GLY A 181 -0.24 -18.91 -30.01
C GLY A 181 0.39 -20.18 -29.44
N GLU A 182 1.06 -20.09 -28.29
CA GLU A 182 1.64 -21.25 -27.59
C GLU A 182 0.52 -22.26 -27.24
N PRO A 183 0.64 -23.54 -27.63
CA PRO A 183 -0.38 -24.55 -27.36
C PRO A 183 -0.64 -24.75 -25.88
N GLY A 184 -1.90 -25.00 -25.52
CA GLY A 184 -2.34 -25.22 -24.15
C GLY A 184 -2.43 -23.96 -23.30
N VAL A 185 -2.03 -22.78 -23.81
CA VAL A 185 -2.15 -21.50 -23.10
C VAL A 185 -3.40 -20.76 -23.56
N ARG A 186 -4.22 -20.34 -22.60
CA ARG A 186 -5.43 -19.55 -22.86
C ARG A 186 -5.60 -18.42 -21.85
N LEU A 187 -6.26 -17.36 -22.26
CA LEU A 187 -6.66 -16.26 -21.40
C LEU A 187 -8.15 -16.43 -21.04
N ASN A 188 -8.42 -16.40 -19.74
CA ASN A 188 -9.80 -16.38 -19.23
C ASN A 188 -10.11 -15.01 -18.65
N GLU A 189 -11.13 -14.37 -19.19
CA GLU A 189 -11.58 -13.06 -18.71
C GLU A 189 -12.19 -13.18 -17.33
N GLU A 190 -11.81 -12.29 -16.42
CA GLU A 190 -12.35 -12.22 -15.07
C GLU A 190 -12.48 -10.77 -14.59
N ALA A 191 -13.45 -10.53 -13.73
CA ALA A 191 -13.53 -9.27 -12.99
C ALA A 191 -12.36 -9.20 -11.99
N SER A 192 -11.66 -8.07 -11.97
CA SER A 192 -10.51 -7.87 -11.11
C SER A 192 -10.37 -6.40 -10.76
N MET A 193 -9.63 -6.11 -9.69
CA MET A 193 -9.17 -4.75 -9.44
C MET A 193 -8.00 -4.44 -10.36
N VAL A 194 -8.05 -3.28 -11.00
CA VAL A 194 -7.02 -2.82 -11.94
C VAL A 194 -6.48 -1.46 -11.49
N ASN A 195 -5.18 -1.24 -11.72
CA ASN A 195 -4.57 0.06 -11.48
C ASN A 195 -5.18 1.09 -12.44
N ALA A 196 -5.63 2.23 -11.88
CA ALA A 196 -6.13 3.34 -12.69
C ALA A 196 -4.98 3.97 -13.50
N GLN A 197 -3.76 3.92 -12.96
CA GLN A 197 -2.52 4.36 -13.59
C GLN A 197 -1.45 3.27 -13.41
N PRO A 198 -1.11 2.53 -14.47
CA PRO A 198 -0.24 1.34 -14.37
C PRO A 198 1.18 1.59 -13.85
N ASP A 199 1.70 2.79 -14.02
CA ASP A 199 3.04 3.22 -13.61
C ASP A 199 3.08 3.94 -12.26
N PHE A 200 1.92 4.09 -11.58
CA PHE A 200 1.82 4.73 -10.27
C PHE A 200 2.11 3.72 -9.16
N ALA A 201 3.22 3.88 -8.45
CA ALA A 201 3.63 3.06 -7.30
C ALA A 201 3.25 1.56 -7.43
N PRO A 202 3.62 0.87 -8.53
CA PRO A 202 3.02 -0.42 -8.90
C PRO A 202 3.20 -1.50 -7.83
N ASP A 203 4.35 -1.57 -7.17
CA ASP A 203 4.63 -2.57 -6.12
C ASP A 203 3.78 -2.33 -4.87
N ILE A 204 3.59 -1.07 -4.50
CA ILE A 204 2.74 -0.70 -3.35
C ILE A 204 1.29 -0.99 -3.68
N MET A 205 0.83 -0.63 -4.88
CA MET A 205 -0.56 -0.87 -5.30
C MET A 205 -0.89 -2.37 -5.38
N ALA A 206 0.07 -3.21 -5.80
CA ALA A 206 -0.10 -4.66 -5.78
C ALA A 206 -0.29 -5.21 -4.36
N ARG A 207 0.51 -4.74 -3.40
CA ARG A 207 0.42 -5.15 -1.99
C ARG A 207 -0.85 -4.64 -1.31
N VAL A 208 -1.22 -3.38 -1.57
CA VAL A 208 -2.47 -2.81 -1.08
C VAL A 208 -3.67 -3.60 -1.62
N GLY A 209 -3.72 -3.86 -2.93
CA GLY A 209 -4.79 -4.64 -3.54
C GLY A 209 -4.95 -6.04 -2.96
N GLU A 210 -3.84 -6.70 -2.59
CA GLU A 210 -3.89 -7.99 -1.90
C GLU A 210 -4.38 -7.85 -0.45
N LEU A 211 -3.89 -6.85 0.27
CA LEU A 211 -4.23 -6.61 1.68
C LEU A 211 -5.72 -6.31 1.86
N VAL A 212 -6.29 -5.45 1.01
CA VAL A 212 -7.67 -4.95 1.16
C VAL A 212 -8.69 -5.71 0.30
N ARG A 213 -8.30 -6.83 -0.30
CA ARG A 213 -9.15 -7.60 -1.24
C ARG A 213 -10.54 -7.88 -0.68
N ASP A 214 -10.62 -8.31 0.55
CA ASP A 214 -11.89 -8.68 1.20
C ASP A 214 -12.70 -7.43 1.58
N ASP A 215 -12.04 -6.35 1.96
CA ASP A 215 -12.67 -5.07 2.32
C ASP A 215 -13.31 -4.37 1.11
N LEU A 216 -12.81 -4.65 -0.10
CA LEU A 216 -13.37 -4.13 -1.34
C LEU A 216 -14.64 -4.86 -1.79
N GLN A 217 -14.97 -6.00 -1.18
CA GLN A 217 -16.17 -6.76 -1.48
C GLN A 217 -17.31 -6.32 -0.57
N GLY A 218 -18.38 -5.80 -1.18
CA GLY A 218 -19.59 -5.50 -0.45
C GLY A 218 -20.42 -6.74 -0.10
N ASP A 219 -21.49 -6.54 0.62
CA ASP A 219 -22.43 -7.60 0.97
C ASP A 219 -23.30 -7.98 -0.24
N SER A 220 -23.32 -9.28 -0.55
CA SER A 220 -24.15 -9.80 -1.63
C SER A 220 -25.63 -9.61 -1.32
N GLY A 221 -26.38 -9.10 -2.27
CA GLY A 221 -27.84 -9.15 -2.27
C GLY A 221 -28.36 -10.50 -2.72
N TRP A 222 -29.67 -10.59 -2.86
CA TRP A 222 -30.34 -11.79 -3.36
C TRP A 222 -31.64 -11.44 -4.07
N SER A 223 -32.06 -12.31 -4.99
CA SER A 223 -33.38 -12.25 -5.61
C SER A 223 -34.04 -13.63 -5.59
N VAL A 224 -35.35 -13.63 -5.68
CA VAL A 224 -36.15 -14.81 -6.01
C VAL A 224 -36.78 -14.56 -7.37
N ASP A 225 -36.45 -15.41 -8.30
CA ASP A 225 -36.88 -15.30 -9.67
C ASP A 225 -37.79 -16.50 -10.06
N VAL A 226 -38.76 -16.24 -10.93
CA VAL A 226 -39.41 -17.30 -11.71
C VAL A 226 -38.46 -17.69 -12.84
N VAL A 227 -38.07 -18.96 -12.88
CA VAL A 227 -37.17 -19.47 -13.91
C VAL A 227 -37.82 -20.62 -14.71
N ASN A 228 -37.38 -20.78 -15.94
CA ASN A 228 -37.75 -21.93 -16.77
C ASN A 228 -36.82 -23.14 -16.51
N GLU A 229 -37.09 -24.27 -17.18
CA GLU A 229 -36.27 -25.50 -17.08
C GLU A 229 -34.78 -25.30 -17.39
N ASN A 230 -34.43 -24.29 -18.19
CA ASN A 230 -33.06 -23.98 -18.55
C ASN A 230 -32.41 -22.95 -17.58
N GLY A 231 -33.09 -22.56 -16.51
CA GLY A 231 -32.60 -21.58 -15.54
C GLY A 231 -32.67 -20.12 -16.02
N ALA A 232 -33.32 -19.83 -17.14
CA ALA A 232 -33.49 -18.45 -17.58
C ALA A 232 -34.57 -17.75 -16.76
N SER A 233 -34.23 -16.56 -16.20
CA SER A 233 -35.16 -15.74 -15.44
C SER A 233 -36.27 -15.18 -16.33
N TYR A 234 -37.50 -15.29 -15.87
CA TYR A 234 -38.71 -14.81 -16.52
C TYR A 234 -39.27 -13.56 -15.82
N GLU A 235 -39.28 -13.59 -14.49
CA GLU A 235 -39.79 -12.51 -13.66
C GLU A 235 -39.07 -12.53 -12.30
N GLU A 236 -38.65 -11.38 -11.82
CA GLU A 236 -38.11 -11.20 -10.46
C GLU A 236 -39.30 -10.97 -9.50
N ILE A 237 -39.41 -11.82 -8.48
CA ILE A 237 -40.49 -11.77 -7.47
C ILE A 237 -40.13 -10.92 -6.29
N LYS A 238 -38.93 -11.11 -5.77
CA LYS A 238 -38.40 -10.38 -4.61
C LYS A 238 -36.94 -10.11 -4.85
N ARG A 239 -36.49 -8.91 -4.46
CA ARG A 239 -35.09 -8.51 -4.55
C ARG A 239 -34.67 -7.79 -3.29
N GLN A 240 -33.50 -8.14 -2.82
CA GLN A 240 -32.71 -7.34 -1.89
C GLN A 240 -31.42 -6.97 -2.60
N ASP A 241 -31.22 -5.68 -2.81
CA ASP A 241 -30.03 -5.20 -3.47
C ASP A 241 -28.78 -5.52 -2.65
N ALA A 242 -27.68 -5.74 -3.35
CA ALA A 242 -26.38 -5.84 -2.75
C ALA A 242 -25.97 -4.49 -2.13
N ALA A 243 -25.26 -4.52 -1.02
CA ALA A 243 -24.67 -3.33 -0.42
C ALA A 243 -23.22 -3.21 -0.87
N PRO A 244 -22.80 -2.14 -1.59
CA PRO A 244 -21.41 -1.94 -1.94
C PRO A 244 -20.58 -1.69 -0.68
N ALA A 245 -19.32 -2.15 -0.66
CA ALA A 245 -18.38 -1.75 0.37
C ALA A 245 -18.03 -0.25 0.24
N PRO A 246 -17.66 0.43 1.33
CA PRO A 246 -17.07 1.76 1.24
C PRO A 246 -15.72 1.71 0.52
N ALA A 247 -15.31 2.82 -0.09
CA ALA A 247 -13.96 2.94 -0.65
C ALA A 247 -12.91 2.79 0.45
N VAL A 248 -11.82 2.09 0.15
CA VAL A 248 -10.66 1.99 1.03
C VAL A 248 -9.75 3.19 0.77
N HIS A 249 -9.45 3.95 1.81
CA HIS A 249 -8.56 5.10 1.75
C HIS A 249 -7.14 4.71 2.15
N ILE A 250 -6.15 5.17 1.38
CA ILE A 250 -4.74 5.03 1.74
C ILE A 250 -4.09 6.40 1.89
N SER A 251 -3.00 6.43 2.66
CA SER A 251 -2.30 7.68 2.96
C SER A 251 -1.47 8.22 1.81
N LEU A 252 -1.14 7.39 0.78
CA LEU A 252 -0.45 7.90 -0.40
C LEU A 252 -1.21 9.08 -0.97
N ASP A 253 -0.47 10.15 -1.25
CA ASP A 253 -0.96 11.34 -1.93
C ASP A 253 -0.54 11.27 -3.39
N HIS A 254 -1.52 11.28 -4.30
CA HIS A 254 -1.27 11.08 -5.72
C HIS A 254 -0.32 12.17 -6.28
N ARG A 255 -0.51 13.43 -5.90
CA ARG A 255 0.33 14.54 -6.36
C ARG A 255 1.75 14.44 -5.84
N ILE A 256 1.92 14.10 -4.55
CA ILE A 256 3.23 13.99 -3.91
C ILE A 256 4.00 12.78 -4.47
N GLN A 257 3.34 11.63 -4.64
CA GLN A 257 3.94 10.44 -5.22
C GLN A 257 4.42 10.73 -6.65
N ARG A 258 3.57 11.35 -7.50
CA ARG A 258 3.94 11.74 -8.86
C ARG A 258 5.08 12.75 -8.88
N ALA A 259 5.06 13.74 -8.01
CA ALA A 259 6.13 14.72 -7.90
C ALA A 259 7.48 14.07 -7.56
N ALA A 260 7.47 13.07 -6.65
CA ALA A 260 8.65 12.30 -6.29
C ALA A 260 9.15 11.42 -7.45
N GLU A 261 8.25 10.67 -8.12
CA GLU A 261 8.59 9.84 -9.28
C GLU A 261 9.22 10.67 -10.40
N MET A 262 8.59 11.79 -10.78
CA MET A 262 9.11 12.71 -11.78
C MET A 262 10.45 13.36 -11.38
N ALA A 263 10.68 13.57 -10.09
CA ALA A 263 11.94 14.10 -9.61
C ALA A 263 13.10 13.12 -9.84
N LEU A 264 12.83 11.82 -9.77
CA LEU A 264 13.81 10.75 -9.93
C LEU A 264 14.13 10.40 -11.39
N GLU A 265 13.30 10.79 -12.36
CA GLU A 265 13.50 10.48 -13.80
C GLU A 265 14.92 10.78 -14.34
N PRO A 266 15.55 11.93 -14.02
CA PRO A 266 16.88 12.25 -14.56
C PRO A 266 17.98 11.28 -14.12
N VAL A 267 17.76 10.54 -13.05
CA VAL A 267 18.70 9.58 -12.45
C VAL A 267 18.20 8.14 -12.52
N ALA A 268 17.30 7.82 -13.43
CA ALA A 268 16.68 6.49 -13.57
C ALA A 268 17.67 5.32 -13.66
N GLY A 269 18.87 5.55 -14.19
CA GLY A 269 19.97 4.58 -14.27
C GLY A 269 20.81 4.42 -12.99
N GLN A 270 20.54 5.20 -11.94
CA GLN A 270 21.18 5.13 -10.63
C GLN A 270 20.16 4.70 -9.59
N GLN A 271 20.60 4.02 -8.53
CA GLN A 271 19.72 3.76 -7.40
C GLN A 271 19.45 5.06 -6.65
N ALA A 272 18.24 5.56 -6.74
CA ALA A 272 17.80 6.76 -6.04
C ALA A 272 16.38 6.58 -5.52
N MET A 273 16.09 7.14 -4.34
CA MET A 273 14.85 6.96 -3.63
C MET A 273 14.40 8.26 -2.98
N ILE A 274 13.08 8.46 -2.93
CA ILE A 274 12.42 9.52 -2.15
C ILE A 274 11.28 8.88 -1.38
N VAL A 275 11.25 9.14 -0.06
CA VAL A 275 10.13 8.78 0.81
C VAL A 275 9.59 10.05 1.46
N ALA A 276 8.26 10.20 1.47
CA ALA A 276 7.59 11.32 2.13
C ALA A 276 6.55 10.84 3.13
N ILE A 277 6.47 11.52 4.28
CA ILE A 277 5.58 11.20 5.41
C ILE A 277 4.93 12.51 5.87
N ARG A 278 3.64 12.46 6.24
CA ARG A 278 2.93 13.60 6.84
C ARG A 278 3.22 13.70 8.34
N PRO A 279 3.94 14.71 8.80
CA PRO A 279 4.30 14.86 10.22
C PRO A 279 3.09 14.86 11.16
N SER A 280 2.01 15.54 10.81
CA SER A 280 0.83 15.68 11.68
C SER A 280 0.09 14.37 11.95
N THR A 281 0.06 13.45 10.98
CA THR A 281 -0.74 12.22 11.06
C THR A 281 0.07 10.93 11.06
N GLY A 282 1.26 10.92 10.47
CA GLY A 282 2.04 9.72 10.19
C GLY A 282 1.75 9.08 8.83
N GLY A 283 0.79 9.59 8.07
CA GLY A 283 0.47 9.05 6.75
C GLY A 283 1.69 9.01 5.82
N ILE A 284 1.97 7.86 5.23
CA ILE A 284 3.01 7.70 4.21
C ILE A 284 2.47 8.30 2.91
N LEU A 285 3.04 9.42 2.48
CA LEU A 285 2.55 10.21 1.34
C LEU A 285 3.12 9.76 0.01
N ALA A 286 4.38 9.31 0.02
CA ALA A 286 5.07 8.82 -1.16
C ALA A 286 6.16 7.82 -0.79
N ILE A 287 6.32 6.81 -1.65
CA ILE A 287 7.47 5.90 -1.70
C ILE A 287 7.84 5.77 -3.16
N ALA A 288 8.89 6.45 -3.58
CA ALA A 288 9.33 6.46 -4.96
C ALA A 288 10.79 5.98 -5.06
N GLN A 289 11.08 5.17 -6.05
CA GLN A 289 12.43 4.74 -6.34
C GLN A 289 12.64 4.56 -7.85
N THR A 290 13.89 4.65 -8.28
CA THR A 290 14.25 4.52 -9.69
C THR A 290 14.17 3.06 -10.16
N PRO A 291 14.03 2.80 -11.48
CA PRO A 291 14.12 1.45 -12.02
C PRO A 291 15.42 0.71 -11.65
N ALA A 292 16.53 1.43 -11.50
CA ALA A 292 17.78 0.84 -11.02
C ALA A 292 17.71 0.42 -9.55
N ALA A 293 16.91 1.11 -8.74
CA ALA A 293 16.64 0.72 -7.34
C ALA A 293 15.66 -0.45 -7.27
N ASP A 294 14.63 -0.49 -8.13
CA ASP A 294 13.66 -1.59 -8.22
C ASP A 294 14.33 -2.95 -8.42
N ALA A 295 15.42 -2.97 -9.20
CA ALA A 295 16.21 -4.19 -9.40
C ALA A 295 16.83 -4.74 -8.09
N GLY A 296 16.99 -3.90 -7.07
CA GLY A 296 17.45 -4.27 -5.73
C GLY A 296 16.33 -4.58 -4.73
N GLY A 297 15.07 -4.53 -5.15
CA GLY A 297 13.89 -4.71 -4.29
C GLY A 297 13.41 -3.40 -3.67
N ASN A 298 12.81 -3.46 -2.49
CA ASN A 298 12.21 -2.30 -1.80
C ASN A 298 13.26 -1.46 -1.08
N LEU A 299 14.20 -0.87 -1.81
CA LEU A 299 15.32 -0.13 -1.24
C LEU A 299 14.88 1.15 -0.51
N ALA A 300 13.80 1.80 -0.94
CA ALA A 300 13.26 2.99 -0.29
C ALA A 300 12.84 2.74 1.17
N THR A 301 12.34 1.54 1.46
CA THR A 301 11.84 1.18 2.80
C THR A 301 12.69 0.18 3.55
N MET A 302 13.49 -0.63 2.85
CA MET A 302 14.26 -1.74 3.42
C MET A 302 15.78 -1.57 3.28
N GLY A 303 16.24 -0.74 2.34
CA GLY A 303 17.66 -0.54 2.08
C GLY A 303 18.37 0.09 3.28
N GLN A 304 19.54 -0.44 3.63
CA GLN A 304 20.33 0.02 4.78
C GLN A 304 21.61 0.68 4.30
N TYR A 305 21.74 1.98 4.55
CA TYR A 305 22.85 2.81 4.09
C TYR A 305 23.40 3.66 5.23
N PRO A 306 24.70 3.95 5.25
CA PRO A 306 25.24 4.97 6.16
C PRO A 306 24.50 6.30 5.94
N PRO A 307 23.94 6.92 6.99
CA PRO A 307 23.17 8.16 6.86
C PRO A 307 24.06 9.41 6.64
N GLY A 308 25.35 9.31 6.93
CA GLY A 308 26.25 10.44 6.88
C GLY A 308 25.79 11.61 7.75
N SER A 309 26.05 12.81 7.30
CA SER A 309 25.74 14.02 8.08
C SER A 309 24.25 14.29 8.32
N THR A 310 23.32 13.57 7.69
CA THR A 310 21.89 13.66 8.06
C THR A 310 21.65 13.15 9.48
N PHE A 311 22.46 12.22 9.96
CA PHE A 311 22.42 11.72 11.32
C PHE A 311 22.70 12.80 12.40
N LYS A 312 23.33 13.92 12.03
CA LYS A 312 23.58 15.04 12.95
C LYS A 312 22.30 15.67 13.51
N ILE A 313 21.13 15.41 12.92
CA ILE A 313 19.83 15.77 13.52
C ILE A 313 19.72 15.10 14.90
N LEU A 314 20.03 13.81 15.00
CA LEU A 314 19.97 13.06 16.27
C LEU A 314 21.07 13.50 17.23
N THR A 315 22.29 13.67 16.73
CA THR A 315 23.44 14.11 17.55
C THR A 315 23.24 15.51 18.09
N ALA A 316 22.68 16.43 17.29
CA ALA A 316 22.33 17.76 17.74
C ALA A 316 21.31 17.71 18.88
N PHE A 317 20.22 16.93 18.70
CA PHE A 317 19.19 16.76 19.71
C PHE A 317 19.76 16.14 21.01
N ALA A 318 20.67 15.18 20.89
CA ALA A 318 21.42 14.65 22.05
C ALA A 318 22.25 15.72 22.75
N GLY A 319 22.95 16.57 22.01
CA GLY A 319 23.69 17.72 22.56
C GLY A 319 22.78 18.70 23.31
N LEU A 320 21.63 19.03 22.76
CA LEU A 320 20.63 19.89 23.39
C LEU A 320 20.10 19.27 24.70
N THR A 321 19.72 17.99 24.68
CA THR A 321 19.00 17.33 25.78
C THR A 321 19.92 16.73 26.85
N LYS A 322 21.10 16.24 26.48
CA LYS A 322 22.02 15.54 27.39
C LYS A 322 23.17 16.40 27.88
N GLN A 323 23.56 17.43 27.12
CA GLN A 323 24.69 18.30 27.44
C GLN A 323 24.29 19.74 27.72
N GLY A 324 22.98 20.07 27.64
CA GLY A 324 22.46 21.41 27.90
C GLY A 324 22.94 22.46 26.89
N LEU A 325 23.32 22.04 25.69
CA LEU A 325 23.65 22.94 24.60
C LEU A 325 22.40 23.66 24.12
N ILE A 326 22.59 24.85 23.55
CA ILE A 326 21.57 25.60 22.83
C ILE A 326 22.13 26.03 21.47
N PRO A 327 21.32 26.46 20.49
CA PRO A 327 21.83 26.87 19.18
C PRO A 327 22.96 27.91 19.21
N ALA A 328 22.96 28.80 20.20
CA ALA A 328 23.97 29.83 20.36
C ALA A 328 25.21 29.34 21.13
N SER A 329 25.25 28.11 21.65
CA SER A 329 26.39 27.59 22.40
C SER A 329 27.66 27.61 21.57
N PRO A 330 28.77 28.16 22.07
CA PRO A 330 30.04 28.14 21.38
C PRO A 330 30.62 26.71 21.38
N VAL A 331 30.90 26.19 20.19
CA VAL A 331 31.43 24.84 19.96
C VAL A 331 32.67 24.89 19.06
N PRO A 332 33.66 23.99 19.26
CA PRO A 332 34.84 23.95 18.40
C PRO A 332 34.48 23.33 17.04
N CYS A 333 34.95 23.92 15.96
CA CYS A 333 34.88 23.38 14.59
C CYS A 333 36.27 23.52 13.93
N PRO A 334 37.33 22.83 14.43
CA PRO A 334 38.60 22.79 13.75
C PRO A 334 38.51 21.93 12.47
N GLY A 335 39.45 22.15 11.54
CA GLY A 335 39.50 21.37 10.28
C GLY A 335 39.72 19.88 10.51
N THR A 336 40.48 19.54 11.55
CA THR A 336 40.73 18.16 12.00
C THR A 336 40.73 18.09 13.52
N MET A 337 40.33 16.94 14.08
CA MET A 337 40.33 16.65 15.50
C MET A 337 40.71 15.18 15.73
N ASN A 338 41.63 14.90 16.63
CA ASN A 338 41.91 13.53 17.04
C ASN A 338 41.05 13.17 18.26
N LEU A 339 40.22 12.15 18.13
CA LEU A 339 39.38 11.61 19.18
C LEU A 339 39.67 10.11 19.33
N TYR A 340 40.26 9.72 20.43
CA TYR A 340 40.60 8.32 20.73
C TYR A 340 41.42 7.62 19.63
N GLY A 341 42.36 8.35 19.00
CA GLY A 341 43.20 7.83 17.92
C GLY A 341 42.57 7.93 16.51
N ARG A 342 41.28 8.27 16.40
CA ARG A 342 40.63 8.58 15.15
C ARG A 342 40.82 10.06 14.80
N THR A 343 41.36 10.33 13.62
CA THR A 343 41.39 11.69 13.09
C THR A 343 40.10 11.95 12.33
N VAL A 344 39.21 12.76 12.91
CA VAL A 344 37.99 13.26 12.26
C VAL A 344 38.31 14.51 11.46
N THR A 345 37.86 14.59 10.23
CA THR A 345 38.12 15.69 9.31
C THR A 345 36.80 16.26 8.80
N ASN A 346 36.69 17.57 8.69
CA ASN A 346 35.61 18.22 7.99
C ASN A 346 35.78 18.08 6.46
N TYR A 347 34.70 18.19 5.70
CA TYR A 347 34.76 18.19 4.24
C TYR A 347 35.83 19.16 3.73
N ALA A 348 36.71 18.68 2.84
CA ALA A 348 37.82 19.44 2.32
C ALA A 348 38.70 20.11 3.41
N GLY A 349 38.64 19.64 4.66
CA GLY A 349 39.47 20.14 5.76
C GLY A 349 39.12 21.54 6.28
N PHE A 350 37.93 22.07 5.97
CA PHE A 350 37.56 23.42 6.44
C PHE A 350 37.52 23.50 7.96
N GLY A 351 37.93 24.63 8.51
CA GLY A 351 37.84 24.93 9.94
C GLY A 351 37.26 26.33 10.15
N MET A 352 36.46 26.48 11.21
CA MET A 352 35.83 27.77 11.57
C MET A 352 36.22 28.26 12.97
N GLY A 353 37.14 27.57 13.63
CA GLY A 353 37.50 27.88 15.02
C GLY A 353 36.36 27.56 15.97
N THR A 354 35.93 28.53 16.79
CA THR A 354 34.80 28.41 17.70
C THR A 354 33.62 29.18 17.12
N VAL A 355 32.49 28.49 16.93
CA VAL A 355 31.28 29.04 16.32
C VAL A 355 30.04 28.64 17.12
N PRO A 356 28.87 29.29 16.94
CA PRO A 356 27.62 28.80 17.50
C PRO A 356 27.31 27.37 17.00
N LEU A 357 26.66 26.57 17.81
CA LEU A 357 26.22 25.20 17.46
C LEU A 357 25.36 25.20 16.18
N GLU A 358 24.46 26.17 16.05
CA GLU A 358 23.62 26.36 14.83
C GLU A 358 24.50 26.53 13.59
N THR A 359 25.56 27.32 13.68
CA THR A 359 26.50 27.51 12.55
C THR A 359 27.27 26.24 12.23
N ALA A 360 27.75 25.52 13.26
CA ALA A 360 28.42 24.23 13.07
C ALA A 360 27.46 23.19 12.40
N PHE A 361 26.20 23.19 12.79
CA PHE A 361 25.16 22.34 12.20
C PHE A 361 24.86 22.73 10.74
N ALA A 362 24.63 24.01 10.47
CA ALA A 362 24.33 24.54 9.13
C ALA A 362 25.47 24.30 8.14
N ARG A 363 26.72 24.34 8.61
CA ARG A 363 27.93 24.06 7.82
C ARG A 363 28.37 22.59 7.86
N SER A 364 27.64 21.77 8.60
CA SER A 364 27.87 20.32 8.71
C SER A 364 29.25 19.95 9.24
N CYS A 365 29.72 20.59 10.32
CA CYS A 365 31.02 20.38 10.91
C CYS A 365 31.15 18.99 11.55
N ASN A 366 31.91 18.06 10.96
CA ASN A 366 32.09 16.69 11.49
C ASN A 366 32.78 16.70 12.87
N THR A 367 33.80 17.52 13.03
CA THR A 367 34.60 17.57 14.28
C THR A 367 33.76 18.00 15.47
N THR A 368 32.84 18.94 15.31
CA THR A 368 31.89 19.35 16.35
C THR A 368 31.00 18.20 16.80
N PHE A 369 30.36 17.49 15.83
CA PHE A 369 29.39 16.43 16.14
C PHE A 369 30.06 15.15 16.64
N ALA A 370 31.26 14.85 16.19
CA ALA A 370 32.08 13.80 16.77
C ALA A 370 32.45 14.10 18.25
N ASP A 371 32.78 15.34 18.57
CA ASP A 371 33.08 15.77 19.96
C ASP A 371 31.83 15.69 20.87
N ILE A 372 30.66 16.07 20.34
CA ILE A 372 29.40 15.96 21.08
C ILE A 372 29.07 14.48 21.35
N SER A 373 29.08 13.62 20.35
CA SER A 373 28.71 12.22 20.51
C SER A 373 29.67 11.42 21.34
N THR A 374 30.96 11.70 21.25
CA THR A 374 32.01 11.08 22.09
C THR A 374 31.78 11.29 23.59
N LYS A 375 31.15 12.41 23.99
CA LYS A 375 30.85 12.75 25.39
C LYS A 375 29.54 12.12 25.90
N LEU A 376 28.76 11.49 25.03
CA LEU A 376 27.56 10.77 25.44
C LEU A 376 27.91 9.45 26.14
N ALA A 377 27.07 8.99 27.04
CA ALA A 377 27.17 7.65 27.59
C ALA A 377 26.73 6.58 26.54
N PRO A 378 27.21 5.32 26.70
CA PRO A 378 26.68 4.22 25.89
C PRO A 378 25.17 4.15 25.91
N GLY A 379 24.54 3.93 24.76
CA GLY A 379 23.08 3.84 24.58
C GLY A 379 22.34 5.18 24.45
N GLU A 380 22.93 6.31 24.90
CA GLU A 380 22.21 7.60 24.86
C GLU A 380 21.85 8.05 23.43
N LEU A 381 22.74 7.83 22.45
CA LEU A 381 22.49 8.16 21.06
C LEU A 381 21.44 7.22 20.44
N GLN A 382 21.47 5.94 20.83
CA GLN A 382 20.47 4.94 20.44
C GLN A 382 19.09 5.31 20.99
N ASP A 383 19.01 5.77 22.25
CA ASP A 383 17.74 6.19 22.86
C ASP A 383 17.18 7.45 22.19
N VAL A 384 18.03 8.39 21.79
CA VAL A 384 17.61 9.53 20.96
C VAL A 384 17.10 9.04 19.61
N GLY A 385 17.79 8.10 18.97
CA GLY A 385 17.33 7.51 17.71
C GLY A 385 15.90 6.97 17.79
N LYS A 386 15.57 6.26 18.86
CA LYS A 386 14.21 5.73 19.10
C LYS A 386 13.14 6.84 19.20
N GLN A 387 13.48 8.00 19.78
CA GLN A 387 12.55 9.15 19.83
C GLN A 387 12.19 9.65 18.43
N PHE A 388 13.08 9.47 17.46
CA PHE A 388 12.88 9.86 16.06
C PHE A 388 12.46 8.69 15.16
N GLY A 389 12.29 7.48 15.72
CA GLY A 389 11.87 6.28 15.00
C GLY A 389 13.01 5.48 14.35
N LEU A 390 14.26 5.94 14.46
CA LEU A 390 15.40 5.20 13.93
C LEU A 390 15.83 4.08 14.90
N GLY A 391 15.89 2.84 14.40
CA GLY A 391 16.14 1.65 15.22
C GLY A 391 14.89 1.12 15.93
N VAL A 392 13.70 1.55 15.51
CA VAL A 392 12.41 1.01 15.97
C VAL A 392 11.84 0.11 14.86
N ASP A 393 11.54 -1.13 15.20
CA ASP A 393 10.85 -2.03 14.26
C ASP A 393 9.38 -1.64 14.16
N MET A 394 8.86 -1.65 12.95
CA MET A 394 7.50 -1.25 12.65
C MET A 394 6.84 -2.26 11.72
N GLU A 395 5.71 -2.82 12.14
CA GLU A 395 4.85 -3.64 11.27
C GLU A 395 3.74 -2.75 10.72
N ILE A 396 3.91 -2.30 9.48
CA ILE A 396 2.96 -1.42 8.79
C ILE A 396 2.20 -2.26 7.76
N PRO A 397 0.87 -2.43 7.88
CA PRO A 397 0.09 -3.14 6.87
C PRO A 397 0.31 -2.57 5.45
N GLY A 398 0.70 -3.45 4.52
CA GLY A 398 0.98 -3.10 3.12
C GLY A 398 2.40 -2.58 2.82
N VAL A 399 3.24 -2.35 3.82
CA VAL A 399 4.63 -1.88 3.62
C VAL A 399 5.60 -2.64 4.53
N GLU A 400 6.62 -3.24 3.93
CA GLU A 400 7.74 -3.79 4.69
C GLU A 400 8.78 -2.68 4.92
N THR A 401 9.23 -2.53 6.16
CA THR A 401 10.16 -1.46 6.54
C THR A 401 11.28 -1.95 7.44
N ILE A 402 12.45 -1.34 7.29
CA ILE A 402 13.53 -1.33 8.27
C ILE A 402 13.94 0.12 8.45
N THR A 403 13.80 0.69 9.62
CA THR A 403 14.11 2.11 9.85
C THR A 403 15.62 2.37 9.84
N GLY A 404 16.37 1.49 10.47
CA GLY A 404 17.82 1.57 10.58
C GLY A 404 18.35 0.93 11.87
N SER A 405 19.62 1.13 12.14
CA SER A 405 20.27 0.66 13.36
C SER A 405 21.32 1.67 13.85
N ILE A 406 21.39 1.82 15.16
CA ILE A 406 22.39 2.65 15.85
C ILE A 406 23.10 1.75 16.85
N PRO A 407 24.43 1.66 16.83
CA PRO A 407 25.17 0.87 17.83
C PRO A 407 24.99 1.46 19.23
N GLU A 408 25.08 0.64 20.26
CA GLU A 408 25.03 1.09 21.64
C GLU A 408 26.22 2.04 21.96
N GLY A 409 27.33 1.83 21.28
CA GLY A 409 28.53 2.68 21.41
C GLY A 409 29.22 2.51 22.75
N GLU A 410 29.49 1.27 23.18
CA GLU A 410 30.26 0.98 24.40
C GLU A 410 31.63 1.61 24.34
N GLU A 411 32.32 1.46 23.21
CA GLU A 411 33.61 2.06 22.98
C GLU A 411 33.49 3.54 22.56
N PRO A 412 34.37 4.44 23.09
CA PRO A 412 34.35 5.84 22.70
C PRO A 412 34.52 6.09 21.20
N LEU A 413 35.24 5.22 20.49
CA LEU A 413 35.47 5.33 19.06
C LEU A 413 34.18 5.11 18.27
N ASP A 414 33.35 4.12 18.64
CA ASP A 414 32.07 3.84 17.98
C ASP A 414 31.13 5.04 18.12
N ARG A 415 31.07 5.66 19.33
CA ARG A 415 30.28 6.88 19.54
C ARG A 415 30.81 8.07 18.73
N THR A 416 32.13 8.17 18.58
CA THR A 416 32.76 9.24 17.79
C THR A 416 32.31 9.20 16.34
N GLU A 417 32.37 8.03 15.69
CA GLU A 417 31.98 7.87 14.29
C GLU A 417 30.47 7.98 14.08
N ALA A 418 29.67 7.43 14.99
CA ALA A 418 28.22 7.54 14.99
C ALA A 418 27.75 9.00 15.00
N GLY A 419 28.45 9.90 15.71
CA GLY A 419 28.04 11.30 15.83
C GLY A 419 27.87 12.07 14.53
N TYR A 420 28.51 11.63 13.45
CA TYR A 420 28.35 12.21 12.11
C TYR A 420 27.87 11.20 11.07
N GLY A 421 27.23 10.10 11.54
CA GLY A 421 26.52 9.13 10.70
C GLY A 421 27.43 8.21 9.89
N GLN A 422 28.58 7.89 10.45
CA GLN A 422 29.56 6.96 9.91
C GLN A 422 29.76 5.76 10.85
N GLY A 423 30.70 4.90 10.55
CA GLY A 423 30.94 3.71 11.35
C GLY A 423 29.87 2.65 11.17
N LEU A 424 29.12 2.34 12.24
CA LEU A 424 28.12 1.26 12.24
C LEU A 424 26.68 1.75 12.11
N ASP A 425 26.44 3.05 11.97
CA ASP A 425 25.11 3.61 11.77
C ASP A 425 24.56 3.22 10.39
N LEU A 426 23.33 2.74 10.38
CA LEU A 426 22.59 2.44 9.16
C LEU A 426 21.19 3.05 9.22
N ALA A 427 20.70 3.52 8.09
CA ALA A 427 19.35 4.04 7.94
C ALA A 427 18.79 3.70 6.56
N SER A 428 17.48 3.50 6.49
CA SER A 428 16.76 3.51 5.22
C SER A 428 16.28 4.92 4.88
N PRO A 429 15.95 5.20 3.60
CA PRO A 429 15.24 6.43 3.24
C PRO A 429 13.96 6.64 4.05
N PHE A 430 13.19 5.58 4.28
CA PHE A 430 12.01 5.62 5.15
C PHE A 430 12.36 6.02 6.59
N GLY A 431 13.41 5.45 7.18
CA GLY A 431 13.87 5.81 8.53
C GLY A 431 14.28 7.28 8.62
N MET A 432 14.99 7.80 7.61
CA MET A 432 15.38 9.21 7.59
C MET A 432 14.21 10.16 7.32
N ALA A 433 13.19 9.74 6.57
CA ALA A 433 11.94 10.49 6.44
C ALA A 433 11.19 10.57 7.77
N LEU A 434 11.17 9.47 8.56
CA LEU A 434 10.62 9.46 9.91
C LEU A 434 11.37 10.41 10.84
N VAL A 435 12.71 10.43 10.78
CA VAL A 435 13.53 11.37 11.55
C VAL A 435 13.11 12.81 11.28
N SER A 436 12.92 13.17 10.02
CA SER A 436 12.44 14.52 9.66
C SER A 436 11.01 14.78 10.08
N ALA A 437 10.11 13.80 9.96
CA ALA A 437 8.73 13.92 10.40
C ALA A 437 8.63 14.11 11.92
N ALA A 438 9.45 13.38 12.68
CA ALA A 438 9.53 13.50 14.13
C ALA A 438 10.09 14.88 14.55
N ALA A 439 11.14 15.37 13.86
CA ALA A 439 11.69 16.70 14.09
C ALA A 439 10.64 17.81 13.81
N ALA A 440 9.92 17.71 12.70
CA ALA A 440 8.87 18.67 12.34
C ALA A 440 7.73 18.70 13.37
N ARG A 441 7.28 17.51 13.80
CA ARG A 441 6.18 17.36 14.76
C ARG A 441 6.58 17.64 16.20
N GLY A 442 7.83 17.34 16.59
CA GLY A 442 8.28 17.32 17.99
C GLY A 442 7.91 16.04 18.74
N SER A 443 7.54 15.00 18.04
CA SER A 443 7.28 13.64 18.53
C SER A 443 7.26 12.66 17.37
N LEU A 444 7.52 11.39 17.61
CA LEU A 444 7.43 10.35 16.58
C LEU A 444 5.97 10.21 16.10
N PRO A 445 5.65 10.46 14.82
CA PRO A 445 4.36 10.07 14.27
C PRO A 445 4.35 8.55 14.05
N VAL A 446 3.20 7.91 14.27
CA VAL A 446 3.02 6.49 13.93
C VAL A 446 2.71 6.39 12.44
N PRO A 447 3.61 5.81 11.62
CA PRO A 447 3.38 5.76 10.18
C PRO A 447 2.29 4.74 9.84
N TYR A 448 1.47 5.03 8.82
CA TYR A 448 0.47 4.11 8.29
C TYR A 448 0.34 4.28 6.77
N LEU A 449 -0.14 3.22 6.10
CA LEU A 449 -0.46 3.26 4.67
C LEU A 449 -1.97 3.16 4.42
N VAL A 450 -2.66 2.21 5.05
CA VAL A 450 -4.11 2.00 4.88
C VAL A 450 -4.84 2.60 6.08
N GLU A 451 -5.83 3.46 5.83
CA GLU A 451 -6.64 4.06 6.90
C GLU A 451 -7.44 2.98 7.64
N GLY A 452 -7.39 3.03 8.96
CA GLY A 452 -8.04 2.06 9.82
C GLY A 452 -7.20 0.85 10.19
N GLU A 453 -6.09 0.62 9.48
CA GLU A 453 -5.14 -0.44 9.82
C GLU A 453 -4.10 0.06 10.84
N GLU A 454 -3.88 -0.70 11.91
CA GLU A 454 -2.95 -0.32 12.96
C GLU A 454 -1.51 -0.75 12.65
N THR A 455 -0.59 0.21 12.77
CA THR A 455 0.84 -0.07 12.79
C THR A 455 1.29 -0.50 14.17
N LYS A 456 2.04 -1.61 14.26
CA LYS A 456 2.65 -2.07 15.50
C LYS A 456 4.09 -1.62 15.60
N LEU A 457 4.46 -1.06 16.74
CA LEU A 457 5.82 -0.65 17.05
C LEU A 457 6.46 -1.64 18.04
N SER A 458 7.76 -1.90 17.92
CA SER A 458 8.51 -2.78 18.84
C SER A 458 8.70 -2.20 20.25
N GLY A 459 8.23 -0.98 20.50
CA GLY A 459 8.31 -0.30 21.79
C GLY A 459 7.70 1.10 21.74
N GLU A 460 7.56 1.72 22.90
CA GLU A 460 7.12 3.11 22.99
C GLU A 460 8.31 4.05 22.74
N ALA A 461 8.12 5.06 21.90
CA ALA A 461 9.09 6.14 21.75
C ALA A 461 8.97 7.10 22.94
N PRO A 462 10.06 7.38 23.66
CA PRO A 462 10.03 8.39 24.72
C PRO A 462 9.62 9.77 24.16
N PRO A 463 8.91 10.61 24.93
CA PRO A 463 8.55 11.94 24.48
C PRO A 463 9.79 12.80 24.26
N MET A 464 9.74 13.70 23.27
CA MET A 464 10.77 14.70 23.03
C MET A 464 10.61 15.88 24.00
N ASP A 465 11.74 16.50 24.38
CA ASP A 465 11.72 17.79 25.05
C ASP A 465 11.23 18.86 24.05
N PRO A 466 10.15 19.59 24.34
CA PRO A 466 9.56 20.55 23.39
C PRO A 466 10.49 21.71 23.03
N GLN A 467 11.31 22.17 23.98
CA GLN A 467 12.25 23.26 23.75
C GLN A 467 13.39 22.78 22.86
N ALA A 468 13.97 21.62 23.14
CA ALA A 468 15.02 21.03 22.31
C ALA A 468 14.52 20.75 20.88
N ALA A 469 13.26 20.29 20.73
CA ALA A 469 12.66 20.10 19.42
C ALA A 469 12.52 21.42 18.63
N GLU A 470 12.14 22.52 19.29
CA GLU A 470 12.08 23.85 18.65
C GLU A 470 13.48 24.36 18.27
N GLU A 471 14.45 24.20 19.17
CA GLU A 471 15.85 24.59 18.92
C GLU A 471 16.45 23.77 17.75
N LEU A 472 16.11 22.49 17.65
CA LEU A 472 16.50 21.64 16.52
C LEU A 472 15.89 22.17 15.20
N ARG A 473 14.60 22.49 15.19
CA ARG A 473 13.93 23.06 14.01
C ARG A 473 14.55 24.39 13.57
N GLN A 474 14.96 25.22 14.51
CA GLN A 474 15.72 26.44 14.23
C GLN A 474 17.05 26.12 13.52
N MET A 475 17.81 25.17 14.03
CA MET A 475 19.08 24.77 13.41
C MET A 475 18.86 24.14 12.02
N MET A 476 17.79 23.36 11.83
CA MET A 476 17.44 22.79 10.52
C MET A 476 17.06 23.86 9.50
N ALA A 477 16.47 24.98 9.92
CA ALA A 477 16.18 26.14 9.06
C ALA A 477 17.48 26.82 8.58
N ALA A 478 18.51 26.88 9.42
CA ALA A 478 19.80 27.47 9.06
C ALA A 478 20.53 26.69 7.95
N VAL A 479 20.25 25.39 7.77
CA VAL A 479 20.85 24.55 6.71
C VAL A 479 20.40 24.99 5.33
N THR A 480 19.15 25.37 5.16
CA THR A 480 18.55 25.83 3.89
C THR A 480 18.64 27.34 3.71
N GLY A 481 18.96 28.06 4.78
CA GLY A 481 19.18 29.50 4.79
C GLY A 481 20.50 29.92 4.17
N PRO A 482 20.76 31.24 4.10
CA PRO A 482 21.99 31.79 3.53
C PRO A 482 23.26 31.24 4.23
N GLY A 483 24.17 30.71 3.43
CA GLY A 483 25.42 30.11 3.93
C GLY A 483 25.30 28.68 4.47
N GLY A 484 24.11 28.11 4.52
CA GLY A 484 23.87 26.70 4.85
C GLY A 484 24.22 25.78 3.67
N THR A 485 24.40 24.49 3.96
CA THR A 485 24.80 23.49 2.96
C THR A 485 23.71 23.16 1.93
N ALA A 486 22.43 23.51 2.20
CA ALA A 486 21.31 23.35 1.28
C ALA A 486 20.73 24.70 0.81
N SER A 487 21.52 25.77 0.81
CA SER A 487 21.09 27.10 0.34
C SER A 487 20.76 27.16 -1.16
N ALA A 488 20.97 26.08 -1.91
CA ALA A 488 20.67 25.96 -3.33
C ALA A 488 19.20 25.63 -3.65
N PHE A 489 18.34 25.40 -2.63
CA PHE A 489 16.90 25.20 -2.89
C PHE A 489 16.31 26.44 -3.59
N THR A 490 15.51 26.17 -4.63
CA THR A 490 14.77 27.18 -5.39
C THR A 490 13.27 27.10 -5.19
N ALA A 491 12.76 25.94 -4.72
CA ALA A 491 11.39 25.79 -4.30
C ALA A 491 11.06 26.76 -3.15
N SER A 492 9.83 27.27 -3.17
CA SER A 492 9.34 28.20 -2.14
C SER A 492 8.89 27.46 -0.86
N GLY A 493 8.67 28.24 0.21
CA GLY A 493 8.14 27.75 1.48
C GLY A 493 9.18 27.62 2.58
N ASP A 494 8.72 27.22 3.77
CA ASP A 494 9.57 26.99 4.95
C ASP A 494 10.20 25.60 4.91
N ILE A 495 11.30 25.48 4.16
CA ILE A 495 12.06 24.23 3.98
C ILE A 495 13.14 24.16 5.04
N ARG A 496 13.16 23.08 5.81
CA ARG A 496 14.15 22.83 6.87
C ARG A 496 14.69 21.42 6.71
N GLY A 497 15.97 21.21 7.01
CA GLY A 497 16.54 19.87 6.86
C GLY A 497 18.02 19.76 7.17
N LYS A 498 18.62 18.70 6.66
CA LYS A 498 20.04 18.40 6.77
C LYS A 498 20.54 17.68 5.54
N THR A 499 21.65 18.15 5.01
CA THR A 499 22.41 17.49 3.95
C THR A 499 23.28 16.36 4.52
N GLY A 500 23.55 15.36 3.71
CA GLY A 500 24.46 14.27 4.06
C GLY A 500 25.28 13.82 2.87
N GLU A 501 26.55 13.57 3.15
CA GLU A 501 27.43 12.79 2.30
C GLU A 501 27.97 11.65 3.16
N ALA A 502 27.72 10.41 2.74
CA ALA A 502 28.16 9.23 3.45
C ALA A 502 29.26 8.55 2.65
N GLU A 503 30.49 8.65 3.14
CA GLU A 503 31.65 8.04 2.49
C GLU A 503 31.62 6.52 2.64
N ILE A 504 31.83 5.81 1.55
CA ILE A 504 31.94 4.35 1.47
C ILE A 504 33.13 3.97 0.57
N ASN A 505 33.48 2.67 0.56
CA ASN A 505 34.49 2.16 -0.36
C ASN A 505 33.99 2.35 -1.81
N GLY A 506 34.65 3.22 -2.57
CA GLY A 506 34.35 3.47 -3.99
C GLY A 506 33.52 4.72 -4.27
N GLY A 507 33.22 5.57 -3.27
CA GLY A 507 32.50 6.83 -3.47
C GLY A 507 31.78 7.32 -2.24
N SER A 508 30.72 8.06 -2.46
CA SER A 508 29.86 8.52 -1.37
C SER A 508 28.38 8.52 -1.78
N HIS A 509 27.50 8.30 -0.81
CA HIS A 509 26.05 8.45 -0.97
C HIS A 509 25.66 9.90 -0.76
N SER A 510 24.76 10.40 -1.62
CA SER A 510 24.19 11.74 -1.51
C SER A 510 22.87 11.67 -0.76
N TRP A 511 22.72 12.44 0.32
CA TRP A 511 21.52 12.50 1.15
C TRP A 511 21.01 13.92 1.35
N PHE A 512 19.68 14.03 1.40
CA PHE A 512 18.99 15.14 2.03
C PHE A 512 17.79 14.57 2.81
N THR A 513 17.60 15.05 4.04
CA THR A 513 16.39 14.78 4.80
C THR A 513 15.87 16.06 5.43
N GLY A 514 14.57 16.29 5.35
CA GLY A 514 13.98 17.52 5.81
C GLY A 514 12.46 17.53 5.68
N TYR A 515 11.89 18.70 5.80
CA TYR A 515 10.46 18.92 5.68
C TYR A 515 10.17 20.30 5.13
N ARG A 516 9.00 20.45 4.49
CA ARG A 516 8.38 21.75 4.18
C ARG A 516 7.18 21.90 5.10
N ALA A 517 7.26 22.91 5.99
CA ALA A 517 6.25 23.11 7.03
C ALA A 517 4.89 23.52 6.47
N ASP A 518 4.89 24.32 5.39
CA ASP A 518 3.67 24.86 4.78
C ASP A 518 2.69 23.78 4.30
N ASP A 519 3.21 22.64 3.83
CA ASP A 519 2.41 21.54 3.28
C ASP A 519 2.32 20.33 4.21
N ASP A 520 2.94 20.41 5.39
CA ASP A 520 3.02 19.27 6.32
C ASP A 520 3.62 18.02 5.65
N ILE A 521 4.77 18.20 4.97
CA ILE A 521 5.49 17.14 4.24
C ILE A 521 6.90 17.01 4.79
N ALA A 522 7.24 15.86 5.37
CA ALA A 522 8.62 15.47 5.68
C ALA A 522 9.10 14.41 4.69
N PHE A 523 10.36 14.47 4.30
CA PHE A 523 10.91 13.58 3.28
C PHE A 523 12.39 13.29 3.47
N ALA A 524 12.84 12.20 2.84
CA ALA A 524 14.24 11.88 2.67
C ALA A 524 14.52 11.50 1.22
N THR A 525 15.63 11.99 0.69
CA THR A 525 16.14 11.69 -0.64
C THR A 525 17.52 11.07 -0.52
N LEU A 526 17.71 9.93 -1.16
CA LEU A 526 18.99 9.23 -1.26
C LEU A 526 19.35 8.98 -2.72
N VAL A 527 20.60 9.29 -3.10
CA VAL A 527 21.21 8.83 -4.34
C VAL A 527 22.43 7.99 -4.00
N VAL A 528 22.36 6.70 -4.27
CA VAL A 528 23.46 5.75 -4.00
C VAL A 528 24.62 6.07 -4.91
N LEU A 529 25.81 6.25 -4.33
CA LEU A 529 27.02 6.70 -5.06
C LEU A 529 26.81 8.02 -5.85
N GLY A 530 25.93 8.87 -5.32
CA GLY A 530 25.60 10.17 -5.92
C GLY A 530 26.67 11.25 -5.74
N GLY A 531 27.72 10.96 -4.98
CA GLY A 531 28.78 11.95 -4.65
C GLY A 531 28.38 12.83 -3.47
N GLY A 532 28.65 14.13 -3.55
CA GLY A 532 28.26 15.12 -2.55
C GLY A 532 26.76 15.27 -2.41
N SER A 533 26.33 16.00 -1.37
CA SER A 533 24.91 16.18 -1.04
C SER A 533 24.09 16.93 -2.11
N GLU A 534 24.74 17.54 -3.08
CA GLU A 534 24.13 18.37 -4.13
C GLU A 534 23.14 17.58 -4.98
N ALA A 535 23.41 16.30 -5.26
CA ALA A 535 22.51 15.46 -6.04
C ALA A 535 21.16 15.25 -5.32
N ALA A 536 21.20 14.90 -4.03
CA ALA A 536 19.97 14.71 -3.25
C ALA A 536 19.22 16.03 -3.01
N VAL A 537 19.93 17.15 -2.79
CA VAL A 537 19.32 18.48 -2.69
C VAL A 537 18.60 18.85 -3.99
N ALA A 538 19.24 18.63 -5.15
CA ALA A 538 18.64 18.96 -6.45
C ALA A 538 17.37 18.13 -6.73
N LEU A 539 17.36 16.83 -6.40
CA LEU A 539 16.17 15.98 -6.56
C LEU A 539 15.05 16.36 -5.59
N SER A 540 15.41 16.73 -4.36
CA SER A 540 14.46 17.23 -3.37
C SER A 540 13.82 18.54 -3.81
N ASP A 541 14.62 19.49 -4.32
CA ASP A 541 14.15 20.74 -4.90
C ASP A 541 13.21 20.48 -6.08
N ARG A 542 13.60 19.60 -6.99
CA ARG A 542 12.79 19.19 -8.15
C ARG A 542 11.44 18.58 -7.71
N MET A 543 11.43 17.73 -6.67
CA MET A 543 10.16 17.18 -6.13
C MET A 543 9.23 18.28 -5.65
N LEU A 544 9.75 19.24 -4.87
CA LEU A 544 8.95 20.35 -4.37
C LEU A 544 8.47 21.28 -5.50
N LEU A 545 9.30 21.55 -6.49
CA LEU A 545 8.92 22.33 -7.68
C LEU A 545 7.83 21.63 -8.51
N ASN A 546 7.94 20.30 -8.70
CA ASN A 546 6.89 19.51 -9.37
C ASN A 546 5.58 19.58 -8.60
N LEU A 547 5.63 19.55 -7.26
CA LEU A 547 4.44 19.66 -6.41
C LEU A 547 3.79 21.04 -6.50
N ASP A 548 4.60 22.09 -6.64
CA ASP A 548 4.15 23.48 -6.76
C ASP A 548 3.60 23.81 -8.17
N ALA A 549 3.89 22.96 -9.16
CA ALA A 549 3.37 23.13 -10.50
C ALA A 549 1.83 22.98 -10.52
N PRO A 550 1.11 23.77 -11.34
CA PRO A 550 -0.32 23.56 -11.51
C PRO A 550 -0.61 22.11 -11.95
N ALA A 551 -1.67 21.52 -11.40
CA ALA A 551 -2.15 20.23 -11.88
C ALA A 551 -2.59 20.40 -13.36
N GLU A 552 -2.03 19.60 -14.26
CA GLU A 552 -2.41 19.56 -15.68
C GLU A 552 -3.81 18.97 -15.88
#